data_d436514a91046667ea35fdfa85921509
#
_entry.id   d436514a91046667ea35fdfa85921509
#
_cell.length_a   1.000
_cell.length_b   1.000
_cell.length_c   1.000
_cell.angle_alpha   90.00
_cell.angle_beta   90.00
_cell.angle_gamma   90.00
#
_symmetry.space_group_name_H-M   'P 1'
#
loop_
_entity.id
_entity.type
_entity.pdbx_description
1 polymer ?
#
loop_
_entity_poly.entity_id
_entity_poly.type
_entity_poly.pdbx_seq_one_letter_code
_entity_poly.pdbx_strand_id
1 'polypeptide(L)'
;MPNFFKSFFSGKSETPESEKQKNDRKRFEIFKYDGLRAQRMGRPDYAVKCFTEALAIEEDFETMGYLSQLYIQTGETEKARELLEKMAI
;
A
#
# COMPACT_ATOMS: atom_id res chain seq x y z
N MET A 1 40.35 -3.56 -13.21
CA MET A 1 39.33 -3.55 -12.31
C MET A 1 38.01 -4.17 -12.68
N PRO A 2 38.01 -4.98 -13.72
CA PRO A 2 36.78 -5.69 -14.06
C PRO A 2 36.24 -6.53 -12.89
N ASN A 3 37.14 -7.13 -12.13
CA ASN A 3 36.72 -7.99 -11.04
C ASN A 3 36.00 -7.21 -9.94
N PHE A 4 36.53 -6.05 -9.63
CA PHE A 4 35.92 -5.22 -8.65
C PHE A 4 34.50 -4.86 -9.10
N PHE A 5 34.37 -4.52 -10.34
CA PHE A 5 33.10 -4.15 -10.91
C PHE A 5 32.11 -5.30 -10.83
N LYS A 6 32.58 -6.49 -11.16
CA LYS A 6 31.76 -7.69 -11.10
C LYS A 6 31.30 -7.98 -9.68
N SER A 7 32.22 -7.85 -8.74
CA SER A 7 31.87 -8.06 -7.34
C SER A 7 30.78 -7.10 -6.89
N PHE A 8 30.92 -5.86 -7.33
CA PHE A 8 29.93 -4.87 -6.99
C PHE A 8 28.56 -5.24 -7.54
N PHE A 9 28.53 -5.67 -8.78
CA PHE A 9 27.27 -6.06 -9.40
C PHE A 9 26.74 -7.35 -8.81
N SER A 10 27.61 -8.26 -8.45
CA SER A 10 27.15 -9.48 -7.79
C SER A 10 26.46 -9.17 -6.47
N GLY A 11 27.07 -8.28 -5.70
CA GLY A 11 26.44 -7.85 -4.47
C GLY A 11 25.10 -7.22 -4.73
N LYS A 12 25.00 -6.48 -5.80
CA LYS A 12 23.74 -5.84 -6.15
C LYS A 12 22.71 -6.84 -6.62
N SER A 13 23.15 -7.93 -7.23
CA SER A 13 22.19 -8.91 -7.68
C SER A 13 21.45 -9.56 -6.52
N GLU A 14 22.02 -9.50 -5.34
CA GLU A 14 21.36 -10.00 -4.15
C GLU A 14 20.43 -8.96 -3.54
N THR A 15 20.60 -7.70 -3.93
CA THR A 15 19.83 -6.62 -3.36
C THR A 15 18.62 -6.17 -4.18
N PRO A 16 18.45 -6.57 -5.46
CA PRO A 16 17.27 -6.10 -6.18
C PRO A 16 15.96 -6.37 -5.46
N GLU A 17 15.84 -7.55 -4.84
CA GLU A 17 14.64 -7.85 -4.08
C GLU A 17 14.53 -6.96 -2.85
N SER A 18 15.64 -6.76 -2.14
CA SER A 18 15.67 -5.86 -1.00
C SER A 18 15.28 -4.45 -1.40
N GLU A 19 15.84 -3.98 -2.49
CA GLU A 19 15.53 -2.65 -2.98
C GLU A 19 14.08 -2.55 -3.40
N LYS A 20 13.58 -3.59 -4.05
CA LYS A 20 12.18 -3.62 -4.44
C LYS A 20 11.29 -3.57 -3.21
N GLN A 21 11.63 -4.33 -2.17
CA GLN A 21 10.86 -4.33 -0.95
C GLN A 21 10.85 -2.96 -0.29
N LYS A 22 12.00 -2.29 -0.28
CA LYS A 22 12.09 -0.95 0.28
C LYS A 22 11.26 0.04 -0.52
N ASN A 23 11.32 -0.06 -1.85
CA ASN A 23 10.53 0.80 -2.71
C ASN A 23 9.06 0.54 -2.54
N ASP A 24 8.67 -0.73 -2.46
CA ASP A 24 7.27 -1.08 -2.25
C ASP A 24 6.79 -0.55 -0.91
N ARG A 25 7.62 -0.66 0.12
CA ARG A 25 7.26 -0.14 1.44
C ARG A 25 7.04 1.36 1.41
N LYS A 26 7.94 2.07 0.73
CA LYS A 26 7.80 3.52 0.60
C LYS A 26 6.55 3.88 -0.18
N ARG A 27 6.29 3.19 -1.28
CA ARG A 27 5.11 3.46 -2.07
C ARG A 27 3.85 3.16 -1.28
N PHE A 28 3.85 2.06 -0.52
CA PHE A 28 2.73 1.74 0.33
C PHE A 28 2.45 2.87 1.31
N GLU A 29 3.49 3.37 1.96
CA GLU A 29 3.34 4.43 2.95
C GLU A 29 2.84 5.71 2.31
N ILE A 30 3.36 6.05 1.13
CA ILE A 30 2.90 7.24 0.42
C ILE A 30 1.40 7.15 0.13
N PHE A 31 0.97 6.03 -0.42
CA PHE A 31 -0.44 5.85 -0.74
C PHE A 31 -1.29 5.88 0.52
N LYS A 32 -0.84 5.21 1.57
CA LYS A 32 -1.60 5.18 2.81
C LYS A 32 -1.79 6.58 3.39
N TYR A 33 -0.72 7.36 3.45
CA TYR A 33 -0.82 8.69 4.02
C TYR A 33 -1.52 9.68 3.09
N ASP A 34 -1.38 9.51 1.79
CA ASP A 34 -2.16 10.31 0.86
C ASP A 34 -3.63 10.01 1.00
N GLY A 35 -3.99 8.76 1.23
CA GLY A 35 -5.36 8.40 1.48
C GLY A 35 -5.92 9.05 2.72
N LEU A 36 -5.13 9.04 3.80
CA LEU A 36 -5.54 9.69 5.04
C LEU A 36 -5.72 11.19 4.85
N ARG A 37 -4.80 11.80 4.09
CA ARG A 37 -4.91 13.22 3.81
C ARG A 37 -6.15 13.52 2.98
N ALA A 38 -6.40 12.71 1.96
CA ALA A 38 -7.59 12.90 1.12
C ALA A 38 -8.86 12.78 1.94
N GLN A 39 -8.88 11.85 2.88
CA GLN A 39 -10.03 11.67 3.75
C GLN A 39 -10.28 12.92 4.59
N ARG A 40 -9.21 13.49 5.14
CA ARG A 40 -9.33 14.73 5.92
C ARG A 40 -9.81 15.89 5.06
N MET A 41 -9.42 15.89 3.79
CA MET A 41 -9.79 16.98 2.89
C MET A 41 -11.18 16.79 2.30
N GLY A 42 -11.89 15.75 2.71
CA GLY A 42 -13.22 15.51 2.20
C GLY A 42 -13.24 15.00 0.78
N ARG A 43 -12.25 14.21 0.39
CA ARG A 43 -12.17 13.61 -0.93
C ARG A 43 -12.22 12.09 -0.82
N PRO A 44 -13.39 11.53 -0.53
CA PRO A 44 -13.47 10.09 -0.32
C PRO A 44 -13.10 9.27 -1.56
N ASP A 45 -13.44 9.75 -2.75
CA ASP A 45 -13.10 9.00 -3.97
C ASP A 45 -11.61 8.84 -4.13
N TYR A 46 -10.88 9.92 -3.90
CA TYR A 46 -9.43 9.88 -4.01
C TYR A 46 -8.83 9.04 -2.90
N ALA A 47 -9.40 9.13 -1.71
CA ALA A 47 -8.93 8.33 -0.58
C ALA A 47 -9.08 6.85 -0.86
N VAL A 48 -10.23 6.44 -1.41
CA VAL A 48 -10.45 5.04 -1.77
C VAL A 48 -9.39 4.58 -2.75
N LYS A 49 -9.11 5.40 -3.74
CA LYS A 49 -8.10 5.05 -4.74
C LYS A 49 -6.74 4.85 -4.09
N CYS A 50 -6.34 5.77 -3.21
CA CYS A 50 -5.04 5.68 -2.54
C CYS A 50 -4.96 4.45 -1.66
N PHE A 51 -5.97 4.18 -0.85
CA PHE A 51 -5.95 3.02 0.02
C PHE A 51 -5.96 1.72 -0.79
N THR A 52 -6.69 1.69 -1.89
CA THR A 52 -6.71 0.52 -2.75
C THR A 52 -5.32 0.25 -3.33
N GLU A 53 -4.65 1.31 -3.78
CA GLU A 53 -3.29 1.18 -4.28
C GLU A 53 -2.34 0.70 -3.20
N ALA A 54 -2.49 1.23 -1.99
CA ALA A 54 -1.64 0.81 -0.88
C ALA A 54 -1.83 -0.68 -0.60
N LEU A 55 -3.07 -1.14 -0.57
CA LEU A 55 -3.34 -2.54 -0.26
C LEU A 55 -2.93 -3.47 -1.39
N ALA A 56 -2.80 -2.97 -2.61
CA ALA A 56 -2.27 -3.77 -3.70
C ALA A 56 -0.78 -4.06 -3.48
N ILE A 57 -0.11 -3.23 -2.71
CA ILE A 57 1.30 -3.42 -2.43
C ILE A 57 1.51 -4.27 -1.19
N GLU A 58 0.76 -3.98 -0.13
CA GLU A 58 0.98 -4.64 1.14
C GLU A 58 -0.34 -4.72 1.91
N GLU A 59 -0.62 -5.88 2.50
CA GLU A 59 -1.78 -6.01 3.39
C GLU A 59 -1.51 -5.25 4.69
N ASP A 60 -2.50 -4.49 5.12
CA ASP A 60 -2.35 -3.66 6.30
C ASP A 60 -3.73 -3.49 6.91
N PHE A 61 -3.91 -4.03 8.13
CA PHE A 61 -5.21 -4.01 8.77
C PHE A 61 -5.71 -2.58 9.01
N GLU A 62 -4.81 -1.70 9.35
CA GLU A 62 -5.20 -0.31 9.59
C GLU A 62 -5.75 0.32 8.32
N THR A 63 -5.07 0.11 7.20
CA THR A 63 -5.53 0.63 5.91
C THR A 63 -6.85 0.00 5.50
N MET A 64 -7.00 -1.29 5.74
CA MET A 64 -8.27 -1.97 5.46
C MET A 64 -9.40 -1.37 6.28
N GLY A 65 -9.12 -1.01 7.52
CA GLY A 65 -10.11 -0.37 8.36
C GLY A 65 -10.54 0.99 7.82
N TYR A 66 -9.58 1.78 7.41
CA TYR A 66 -9.90 3.08 6.79
C TYR A 66 -10.73 2.91 5.54
N LEU A 67 -10.33 1.97 4.69
CA LEU A 67 -11.04 1.75 3.43
C LEU A 67 -12.45 1.25 3.68
N SER A 68 -12.63 0.37 4.66
CA SER A 68 -13.95 -0.13 5.01
C SER A 68 -14.88 1.00 5.44
N GLN A 69 -14.37 1.91 6.25
CA GLN A 69 -15.16 3.06 6.67
C GLN A 69 -15.56 3.92 5.48
N LEU A 70 -14.63 4.12 4.55
CA LEU A 70 -14.94 4.90 3.37
C LEU A 70 -16.01 4.23 2.52
N TYR A 71 -15.92 2.92 2.35
CA TYR A 71 -16.94 2.20 1.59
C TYR A 71 -18.30 2.35 2.24
N ILE A 72 -18.37 2.29 3.57
CA ILE A 72 -19.62 2.48 4.26
C ILE A 72 -20.15 3.90 4.04
N GLN A 73 -19.28 4.88 4.14
CA GLN A 73 -19.68 6.27 3.94
C GLN A 73 -20.19 6.55 2.54
N THR A 74 -19.62 5.89 1.56
CA THR A 74 -20.00 6.08 0.17
C THR A 74 -21.10 5.13 -0.29
N GLY A 75 -21.61 4.30 0.61
CA GLY A 75 -22.72 3.42 0.30
C GLY A 75 -22.32 2.09 -0.33
N GLU A 76 -21.04 1.79 -0.41
CA GLU A 76 -20.59 0.54 -0.98
C GLU A 76 -20.40 -0.50 0.11
N THR A 77 -21.53 -0.90 0.70
CA THR A 77 -21.51 -1.77 1.87
C THR A 77 -21.02 -3.17 1.58
N GLU A 78 -21.22 -3.67 0.35
CA GLU A 78 -20.74 -4.98 -0.01
C GLU A 78 -19.23 -5.05 0.01
N LYS A 79 -18.60 -4.02 -0.55
CA LYS A 79 -17.14 -3.94 -0.53
C LYS A 79 -16.61 -3.82 0.87
N ALA A 80 -17.29 -3.06 1.70
CA ALA A 80 -16.90 -2.93 3.11
C ALA A 80 -16.97 -4.28 3.81
N ARG A 81 -18.02 -5.04 3.54
CA ARG A 81 -18.20 -6.33 4.16
C ARG A 81 -17.09 -7.29 3.75
N GLU A 82 -16.75 -7.29 2.47
CA GLU A 82 -15.66 -8.15 1.99
C GLU A 82 -14.35 -7.86 2.68
N LEU A 83 -14.05 -6.57 2.87
CA LEU A 83 -12.84 -6.19 3.58
C LEU A 83 -12.88 -6.59 5.04
N LEU A 84 -14.01 -6.37 5.69
CA LEU A 84 -14.14 -6.70 7.11
C LEU A 84 -14.02 -8.19 7.32
N GLU A 85 -14.52 -9.00 6.39
CA GLU A 85 -14.38 -10.44 6.46
C GLU A 85 -12.92 -10.86 6.38
N LYS A 86 -12.16 -10.19 5.52
CA LYS A 86 -10.73 -10.45 5.43
C LYS A 86 -10.02 -10.13 6.73
N MET A 87 -10.42 -9.05 7.37
CA MET A 87 -9.80 -8.63 8.62
C MET A 87 -10.14 -9.56 9.77
N ALA A 88 -11.25 -10.25 9.69
CA ALA A 88 -11.73 -11.07 10.79
C ALA A 88 -11.00 -12.42 10.89
N ILE A 89 -10.19 -12.76 9.92
CA ILE A 89 -9.41 -13.99 9.94
C ILE A 89 -8.18 -13.84 10.86
#